data_b44f2f44deface510b80319afcedfa26
#
_entry.id   b44f2f44deface510b80319afcedfa26
#
_cell.length_a   1.000
_cell.length_b   1.000
_cell.length_c   1.000
_cell.angle_alpha   90.00
_cell.angle_beta   90.00
_cell.angle_gamma   90.00
#
_symmetry.space_group_name_H-M   'P 1'
#
loop_
_entity.id
_entity.type
_entity.pdbx_description
1 polymer ?
#
loop_
_entity_poly.entity_id
_entity_poly.type
_entity_poly.pdbx_seq_one_letter_code
_entity_poly.pdbx_strand_id
1 'polypeptide(L)'
;MHGLKFGRRLSLARVAAEAALRGLPAAESPEGVVPVPAGPWRWRWRGFDPAEEIAIAAAEIIGVPFSTCLRRGRGRRQVGRRRWQRLAEPPRVWTVAAAPREALLVDDVWTTGATLSACAHALRAAGSQRIVALTLARAL
;
A
#
# COMPACT_ATOMS: atom_id res chain seq x y z
N MET A 1 0.44 -26.42 13.13
CA MET A 1 0.03 -26.28 11.71
C MET A 1 -0.12 -24.85 11.19
N HIS A 2 -0.18 -23.84 12.03
CA HIS A 2 -0.20 -22.44 11.58
C HIS A 2 1.12 -21.97 10.93
N GLY A 3 2.26 -22.55 11.30
CA GLY A 3 3.57 -22.14 10.81
C GLY A 3 3.82 -22.39 9.31
N LEU A 4 3.28 -23.46 8.74
CA LEU A 4 3.46 -23.80 7.31
C LEU A 4 2.70 -22.85 6.37
N LYS A 5 1.48 -22.43 6.73
CA LYS A 5 0.70 -21.46 5.97
C LYS A 5 1.32 -20.07 6.03
N PHE A 6 1.86 -19.70 7.18
CA PHE A 6 2.52 -18.42 7.38
C PHE A 6 3.84 -18.34 6.59
N GLY A 7 4.67 -19.38 6.64
CA GLY A 7 5.91 -19.46 5.87
C GLY A 7 5.69 -19.39 4.35
N ARG A 8 4.63 -20.04 3.84
CA ARG A 8 4.26 -19.95 2.41
C ARG A 8 3.87 -18.55 2.00
N ARG A 9 3.09 -17.82 2.82
CA ARG A 9 2.71 -16.44 2.51
C ARG A 9 3.89 -15.50 2.48
N LEU A 10 4.81 -15.61 3.44
CA LEU A 10 6.03 -14.82 3.47
C LEU A 10 6.92 -15.10 2.25
N SER A 11 7.01 -16.35 1.82
CA SER A 11 7.76 -16.73 0.62
C SER A 11 7.13 -16.15 -0.63
N LEU A 12 5.79 -16.18 -0.74
CA LEU A 12 5.05 -15.59 -1.87
C LEU A 12 5.18 -14.07 -1.89
N ALA A 13 5.08 -13.43 -0.72
CA ALA A 13 5.27 -11.98 -0.60
C ALA A 13 6.67 -11.55 -1.04
N ARG A 14 7.69 -12.32 -0.68
CA ARG A 14 9.07 -12.07 -1.10
C ARG A 14 9.25 -12.21 -2.61
N VAL A 15 8.74 -13.29 -3.21
CA VAL A 15 8.78 -13.49 -4.67
C VAL A 15 8.05 -12.36 -5.40
N ALA A 16 6.89 -11.98 -4.88
CA ALA A 16 6.11 -10.87 -5.42
C ALA A 16 6.87 -9.54 -5.33
N ALA A 17 7.49 -9.26 -4.19
CA ALA A 17 8.31 -8.05 -3.99
C ALA A 17 9.52 -8.04 -4.94
N GLU A 18 10.23 -9.14 -5.07
CA GLU A 18 11.36 -9.27 -6.00
C GLU A 18 10.93 -9.01 -7.45
N ALA A 19 9.82 -9.60 -7.88
CA ALA A 19 9.29 -9.41 -9.22
C ALA A 19 8.88 -7.95 -9.47
N ALA A 20 8.19 -7.33 -8.52
CA ALA A 20 7.78 -5.93 -8.64
C ALA A 20 8.96 -4.97 -8.63
N LEU A 21 9.96 -5.21 -7.78
CA LEU A 21 11.16 -4.38 -7.69
C LEU A 21 12.03 -4.40 -8.95
N ARG A 22 11.96 -5.45 -9.77
CA ARG A 22 12.63 -5.47 -11.08
C ARG A 22 12.11 -4.39 -12.01
N GLY A 23 10.87 -3.96 -11.85
CA GLY A 23 10.29 -2.86 -12.60
C GLY A 23 10.68 -1.47 -12.09
N LEU A 24 11.33 -1.39 -10.92
CA LEU A 24 11.77 -0.12 -10.36
C LEU A 24 12.99 0.39 -11.13
N PRO A 25 12.94 1.64 -11.68
CA PRO A 25 14.10 2.21 -12.34
C PRO A 25 15.32 2.29 -11.43
N ALA A 26 16.51 2.02 -11.97
CA ALA A 26 17.76 2.03 -11.21
C ALA A 26 18.09 3.40 -10.56
N ALA A 27 17.54 4.47 -11.13
CA ALA A 27 17.70 5.83 -10.58
C ALA A 27 16.84 6.10 -9.33
N GLU A 28 15.90 5.21 -9.02
CA GLU A 28 15.04 5.36 -7.86
C GLU A 28 15.73 4.81 -6.60
N SER A 29 15.82 5.64 -5.60
CA SER A 29 16.46 5.30 -4.31
C SER A 29 15.52 5.65 -3.16
N PRO A 30 14.47 4.84 -2.92
CA PRO A 30 13.56 5.13 -1.84
C PRO A 30 14.25 5.05 -0.48
N GLU A 31 13.89 5.96 0.42
CA GLU A 31 14.38 6.01 1.79
C GLU A 31 13.49 5.25 2.78
N GLY A 32 12.31 4.86 2.33
CA GLY A 32 11.36 4.08 3.11
C GLY A 32 10.27 3.47 2.26
N VAL A 33 9.72 2.36 2.72
CA VAL A 33 8.62 1.65 2.07
C VAL A 33 7.36 1.81 2.90
N VAL A 34 6.27 2.22 2.24
CA VAL A 34 4.98 2.47 2.86
C VAL A 34 3.91 1.63 2.16
N PRO A 35 3.19 0.76 2.88
CA PRO A 35 2.07 0.03 2.29
C PRO A 35 0.85 0.94 2.14
N VAL A 36 0.08 0.72 1.08
CA VAL A 36 -1.26 1.28 0.97
C VAL A 36 -2.14 0.62 2.03
N PRO A 37 -2.79 1.37 2.91
CA PRO A 37 -3.62 0.78 3.96
C PRO A 37 -4.83 0.08 3.38
N ALA A 38 -5.09 -1.14 3.86
CA ALA A 38 -6.23 -1.94 3.45
C ALA A 38 -7.55 -1.27 3.83
N GLY A 39 -8.54 -1.41 2.96
CA GLY A 39 -9.91 -1.05 3.31
C GLY A 39 -10.45 -1.98 4.41
N PRO A 40 -11.39 -1.50 5.25
CA PRO A 40 -11.87 -2.25 6.42
C PRO A 40 -12.49 -3.61 6.08
N TRP A 41 -13.00 -3.77 4.87
CA TRP A 41 -13.60 -5.03 4.41
C TRP A 41 -12.58 -6.11 4.05
N ARG A 42 -11.41 -5.75 3.50
CA ARG A 42 -10.37 -6.70 3.12
C ARG A 42 -9.74 -7.37 4.35
N TRP A 43 -9.61 -6.65 5.44
CA TRP A 43 -9.07 -7.15 6.71
C TRP A 43 -9.92 -8.26 7.32
N ARG A 44 -11.24 -8.11 7.27
CA ARG A 44 -12.18 -9.08 7.86
C ARG A 44 -12.19 -10.42 7.15
N TRP A 45 -11.97 -10.42 5.82
CA TRP A 45 -12.11 -11.64 5.02
C TRP A 45 -10.82 -12.44 4.85
N ARG A 46 -9.67 -11.79 4.84
CA ARG A 46 -8.39 -12.44 4.53
C ARG A 46 -7.51 -12.70 5.75
N GLY A 47 -7.69 -11.98 6.86
CA GLY A 47 -6.85 -12.08 8.06
C GLY A 47 -5.41 -11.62 7.87
N PHE A 48 -5.06 -11.04 6.70
CA PHE A 48 -3.76 -10.47 6.38
C PHE A 48 -3.89 -9.41 5.29
N ASP A 49 -2.91 -8.53 5.21
CA ASP A 49 -2.83 -7.48 4.20
C ASP A 49 -1.71 -7.80 3.21
N PRO A 50 -2.03 -8.18 1.96
CA PRO A 50 -1.03 -8.47 0.95
C PRO A 50 -0.07 -7.30 0.68
N ALA A 51 -0.58 -6.07 0.62
CA ALA A 51 0.24 -4.88 0.39
C ALA A 51 1.27 -4.69 1.50
N GLU A 52 0.87 -4.89 2.76
CA GLU A 52 1.77 -4.81 3.91
C GLU A 52 2.85 -5.89 3.86
N GLU A 53 2.50 -7.14 3.59
CA GLU A 53 3.47 -8.23 3.48
C GLU A 53 4.48 -8.00 2.35
N ILE A 54 4.02 -7.54 1.20
CA ILE A 54 4.89 -7.19 0.06
C ILE A 54 5.79 -6.00 0.41
N ALA A 55 5.25 -4.98 1.07
CA ALA A 55 6.01 -3.81 1.48
C ALA A 55 7.11 -4.16 2.49
N ILE A 56 6.84 -5.04 3.46
CA ILE A 56 7.84 -5.55 4.41
C ILE A 56 8.97 -6.26 3.65
N ALA A 57 8.62 -7.16 2.74
CA ALA A 57 9.60 -7.89 1.94
C ALA A 57 10.43 -6.94 1.06
N ALA A 58 9.80 -5.96 0.43
CA ALA A 58 10.48 -4.94 -0.38
C ALA A 58 11.45 -4.11 0.45
N ALA A 59 11.04 -3.69 1.64
CA ALA A 59 11.90 -2.94 2.56
C ALA A 59 13.14 -3.74 2.96
N GLU A 60 12.98 -5.02 3.26
CA GLU A 60 14.09 -5.92 3.57
C GLU A 60 15.04 -6.10 2.39
N ILE A 61 14.51 -6.29 1.18
CA ILE A 61 15.32 -6.48 -0.03
C ILE A 61 16.14 -5.23 -0.36
N ILE A 62 15.52 -4.06 -0.27
CA ILE A 62 16.19 -2.78 -0.56
C ILE A 62 17.10 -2.35 0.58
N GLY A 63 16.81 -2.76 1.82
CA GLY A 63 17.55 -2.35 3.01
C GLY A 63 17.15 -0.98 3.54
N VAL A 64 15.86 -0.63 3.46
CA VAL A 64 15.31 0.64 3.98
C VAL A 64 14.21 0.37 4.99
N PRO A 65 13.86 1.35 5.85
CA PRO A 65 12.79 1.18 6.83
C PRO A 65 11.43 0.92 6.19
N PHE A 66 10.65 0.06 6.82
CA PHE A 66 9.23 -0.11 6.58
C PHE A 66 8.44 0.78 7.53
N SER A 67 7.41 1.47 7.03
CA SER A 67 6.61 2.39 7.83
C SER A 67 5.12 2.27 7.52
N THR A 68 4.31 2.07 8.55
CA THR A 68 2.84 2.10 8.49
C THR A 68 2.32 3.50 8.85
N CYS A 69 2.87 4.54 8.27
CA CYS A 69 2.50 5.91 8.58
C CYS A 69 1.15 6.34 8.03
N LEU A 70 0.56 5.59 7.12
CA LEU A 70 -0.74 5.89 6.52
C LEU A 70 -1.88 5.18 7.24
N ARG A 71 -3.02 5.86 7.33
CA ARG A 71 -4.29 5.31 7.77
C ARG A 71 -5.37 5.63 6.75
N ARG A 72 -6.31 4.72 6.61
CA ARG A 72 -7.47 4.87 5.75
C ARG A 72 -8.73 4.92 6.60
N GLY A 73 -9.54 5.97 6.42
CA GLY A 73 -10.81 6.11 7.07
C GLY A 73 -11.88 5.24 6.43
N ARG A 74 -12.86 4.84 7.26
CA ARG A 74 -14.11 4.32 6.74
C ARG A 74 -14.79 5.45 5.99
N GLY A 75 -15.13 5.24 4.72
CA GLY A 75 -16.02 6.14 4.02
C GLY A 75 -17.26 6.38 4.90
N ARG A 76 -17.64 7.64 5.08
CA ARG A 76 -18.86 7.94 5.84
C ARG A 76 -19.99 7.09 5.31
N ARG A 77 -20.59 6.22 6.16
CA ARG A 77 -21.91 5.66 5.91
C ARG A 77 -22.89 6.84 5.90
N GLN A 78 -23.00 7.50 4.78
CA GLN A 78 -24.15 8.36 4.58
C GLN A 78 -25.32 7.46 4.18
N VAL A 79 -26.18 7.22 5.15
CA VAL A 79 -27.51 6.61 4.95
C VAL A 79 -28.18 7.39 3.81
N GLY A 80 -28.48 6.71 2.68
CA GLY A 80 -29.18 7.31 1.55
C GLY A 80 -28.34 7.60 0.29
N ARG A 81 -27.03 7.42 0.28
CA ARG A 81 -26.23 7.55 -0.95
C ARG A 81 -26.29 6.26 -1.78
N ARG A 82 -26.57 6.39 -3.06
CA ARG A 82 -26.55 5.28 -4.02
C ARG A 82 -25.15 4.69 -4.14
N ARG A 83 -25.07 3.37 -4.40
CA ARG A 83 -23.82 2.60 -4.49
C ARG A 83 -22.75 3.25 -5.39
N TRP A 84 -23.14 3.84 -6.53
CA TRP A 84 -22.23 4.50 -7.45
C TRP A 84 -21.62 5.79 -6.88
N GLN A 85 -22.36 6.53 -6.04
CA GLN A 85 -21.83 7.73 -5.37
C GLN A 85 -20.76 7.40 -4.33
N ARG A 86 -20.90 6.24 -3.68
CA ARG A 86 -19.87 5.73 -2.73
C ARG A 86 -18.60 5.27 -3.44
N LEU A 87 -18.70 4.75 -4.66
CA LEU A 87 -17.57 4.31 -5.47
C LEU A 87 -16.82 5.48 -6.12
N ALA A 88 -17.48 6.64 -6.28
CA ALA A 88 -16.89 7.83 -6.88
C ALA A 88 -16.11 8.71 -5.88
N GLU A 89 -16.31 8.52 -4.58
CA GLU A 89 -15.57 9.28 -3.57
C GLU A 89 -14.18 8.67 -3.32
N PRO A 90 -13.11 9.48 -3.41
CA PRO A 90 -11.78 8.99 -3.06
C PRO A 90 -11.74 8.60 -1.58
N PRO A 91 -11.00 7.53 -1.23
CA PRO A 91 -10.84 7.13 0.16
C PRO A 91 -10.16 8.26 0.95
N ARG A 92 -10.56 8.42 2.20
CA ARG A 92 -9.86 9.32 3.12
C ARG A 92 -8.59 8.64 3.62
N VAL A 93 -7.46 9.26 3.36
CA VAL A 93 -6.15 8.79 3.81
C VAL A 93 -5.43 9.92 4.52
N TRP A 94 -4.79 9.62 5.64
CA TRP A 94 -4.00 10.58 6.39
C TRP A 94 -2.77 9.90 7.00
N THR A 95 -1.82 10.71 7.44
CA THR A 95 -0.62 10.23 8.12
C THR A 95 -0.76 10.31 9.64
N VAL A 96 -0.21 9.31 10.33
CA VAL A 96 -0.16 9.23 11.80
C VAL A 96 1.26 9.25 12.36
N ALA A 97 2.25 9.24 11.48
CA ALA A 97 3.68 9.25 11.82
C ALA A 97 4.45 9.98 10.71
N ALA A 98 5.74 10.21 10.95
CA ALA A 98 6.62 10.81 9.96
C ALA A 98 6.64 10.00 8.67
N ALA A 99 6.51 10.67 7.52
CA ALA A 99 6.60 10.06 6.21
C ALA A 99 8.05 10.07 5.70
N PRO A 100 8.49 9.03 4.96
CA PRO A 100 9.78 9.06 4.29
C PRO A 100 9.84 10.21 3.27
N ARG A 101 10.99 10.85 3.15
CA ARG A 101 11.20 11.91 2.16
C ARG A 101 11.07 11.36 0.73
N GLU A 102 11.68 10.22 0.48
CA GLU A 102 11.53 9.45 -0.75
C GLU A 102 10.83 8.14 -0.42
N ALA A 103 9.55 8.05 -0.75
CA ALA A 103 8.67 6.95 -0.38
C ALA A 103 8.44 6.00 -1.54
N LEU A 104 8.59 4.70 -1.28
CA LEU A 104 8.07 3.64 -2.13
C LEU A 104 6.72 3.22 -1.59
N LEU A 105 5.67 3.56 -2.30
CA LEU A 105 4.28 3.25 -1.94
C LEU A 105 3.89 1.92 -2.58
N VAL A 106 3.54 0.93 -1.78
CA VAL A 106 3.27 -0.44 -2.26
C VAL A 106 1.79 -0.79 -2.14
N ASP A 107 1.22 -1.27 -3.23
CA ASP A 107 -0.12 -1.87 -3.26
C ASP A 107 -0.08 -3.20 -4.02
N ASP A 108 -1.05 -4.07 -3.79
CA ASP A 108 -1.14 -5.36 -4.49
C ASP A 108 -1.72 -5.21 -5.91
N VAL A 109 -2.78 -4.43 -6.05
CA VAL A 109 -3.48 -4.26 -7.34
C VAL A 109 -3.82 -2.80 -7.62
N TRP A 110 -3.45 -2.33 -8.79
CA TRP A 110 -3.90 -1.04 -9.31
C TRP A 110 -5.21 -1.21 -10.07
N THR A 111 -6.27 -0.60 -9.59
CA THR A 111 -7.57 -0.53 -10.28
C THR A 111 -7.76 0.83 -10.96
N THR A 112 -8.32 1.80 -10.25
CA THR A 112 -8.55 3.17 -10.76
C THR A 112 -7.41 4.14 -10.45
N GLY A 113 -6.54 3.78 -9.51
CA GLY A 113 -5.51 4.69 -8.99
C GLY A 113 -6.00 5.66 -7.91
N ALA A 114 -7.29 5.65 -7.57
CA ALA A 114 -7.85 6.57 -6.57
C ALA A 114 -7.24 6.40 -5.18
N THR A 115 -7.01 5.17 -4.75
CA THR A 115 -6.38 4.88 -3.46
C THR A 115 -4.91 5.27 -3.44
N LEU A 116 -4.17 4.95 -4.50
CA LEU A 116 -2.77 5.35 -4.64
C LEU A 116 -2.62 6.88 -4.66
N SER A 117 -3.52 7.56 -5.38
CA SER A 117 -3.56 9.02 -5.45
C SER A 117 -3.79 9.65 -4.08
N ALA A 118 -4.77 9.14 -3.33
CA ALA A 118 -5.06 9.62 -1.97
C ALA A 118 -3.89 9.40 -1.02
N CYS A 119 -3.21 8.25 -1.11
CA CYS A 119 -2.01 7.95 -0.32
C CYS A 119 -0.86 8.90 -0.68
N ALA A 120 -0.64 9.14 -1.96
CA ALA A 120 0.40 10.06 -2.43
C ALA A 120 0.15 11.50 -1.93
N HIS A 121 -1.08 11.97 -1.99
CA HIS A 121 -1.45 13.28 -1.43
C HIS A 121 -1.18 13.37 0.07
N ALA A 122 -1.54 12.34 0.84
CA ALA A 122 -1.29 12.30 2.28
C ALA A 122 0.21 12.32 2.59
N LEU A 123 1.02 11.53 1.87
CA LEU A 123 2.47 11.50 2.03
C LEU A 123 3.11 12.85 1.69
N ARG A 124 2.69 13.50 0.61
CA ARG A 124 3.17 14.84 0.23
C ARG A 124 2.84 15.89 1.28
N ALA A 125 1.62 15.86 1.80
CA ALA A 125 1.20 16.74 2.89
C ALA A 125 2.04 16.54 4.16
N ALA A 126 2.58 15.34 4.37
CA ALA A 126 3.47 15.00 5.48
C ALA A 126 4.97 15.26 5.18
N GLY A 127 5.30 15.78 4.00
CA GLY A 127 6.66 16.19 3.66
C GLY A 127 7.42 15.29 2.69
N SER A 128 6.79 14.22 2.17
CA SER A 128 7.42 13.39 1.13
C SER A 128 7.64 14.20 -0.14
N GLN A 129 8.85 14.18 -0.66
CA GLN A 129 9.25 14.94 -1.85
C GLN A 129 9.14 14.11 -3.12
N ARG A 130 9.41 12.81 -3.02
CA ARG A 130 9.32 11.88 -4.13
C ARG A 130 8.55 10.64 -3.70
N ILE A 131 7.58 10.26 -4.51
CA ILE A 131 6.74 9.08 -4.25
C ILE A 131 6.70 8.24 -5.52
N VAL A 132 7.12 7.00 -5.39
CA VAL A 132 7.03 6.00 -6.46
C VAL A 132 6.05 4.93 -6.01
N ALA A 133 5.06 4.63 -6.86
CA ALA A 133 4.10 3.58 -6.59
C ALA A 133 4.56 2.26 -7.21
N LEU A 134 4.49 1.19 -6.43
CA LEU A 134 4.80 -0.17 -6.85
C LEU A 134 3.56 -1.04 -6.69
N THR A 135 3.13 -1.68 -7.76
CA THR A 135 2.00 -2.60 -7.74
C THR A 135 2.36 -3.91 -8.43
N LEU A 136 1.78 -5.02 -7.95
CA LEU A 136 1.98 -6.33 -8.54
C LEU A 136 1.21 -6.54 -9.83
N ALA A 137 -0.01 -6.03 -9.86
CA ALA A 137 -0.93 -6.24 -10.97
C ALA A 137 -1.75 -4.99 -11.24
N ARG A 138 -2.19 -4.88 -12.48
CA ARG A 138 -3.16 -3.89 -12.90
C ARG A 138 -4.44 -4.62 -13.30
N ALA A 139 -5.55 -4.25 -12.69
CA ALA A 139 -6.87 -4.71 -13.12
C ALA A 139 -7.37 -3.83 -14.26
N LEU A 140 -7.72 -4.47 -15.35
CA LEU A 140 -8.28 -3.82 -16.54
C LEU A 140 -9.81 -3.70 -16.42
#